data_1592a2759b324accf9dad87d2072c03b
#
_entry.id   1592a2759b324accf9dad87d2072c03b
#
_cell.length_a   1.000
_cell.length_b   1.000
_cell.length_c   1.000
_cell.angle_alpha   90.00
_cell.angle_beta   90.00
_cell.angle_gamma   90.00
#
_symmetry.space_group_name_H-M   'P 1'
#
loop_
_entity.id
_entity.type
_entity.pdbx_description
1 polymer ?
#
loop_
_entity_poly.entity_id
_entity_poly.type
_entity_poly.pdbx_seq_one_letter_code
_entity_poly.pdbx_strand_id
1 'polypeptide(L)' 'MIFDKKDYKAYDADLWNAIAKEEERQQNNIELIASENVVSKAVMAAQGSILTNKYAEGYPGRRYYGGTDVVDVVE' A
#
# COMPACT_ATOMS: atom_id res chain seq x y z
N MET A 1 1.86 9.71 15.77
CA MET A 1 1.12 10.39 14.67
C MET A 1 1.53 9.80 13.33
N ILE A 2 0.71 9.94 12.33
CA ILE A 2 1.01 9.42 10.98
C ILE A 2 2.24 10.04 10.33
N PHE A 3 2.67 11.20 10.82
CA PHE A 3 3.84 11.90 10.28
C PHE A 3 5.13 11.66 11.07
N ASP A 4 5.10 10.78 12.05
CA ASP A 4 6.30 10.42 12.80
C ASP A 4 7.29 9.71 11.88
N LYS A 5 8.56 10.05 12.05
CA LYS A 5 9.65 9.44 11.28
C LYS A 5 10.22 8.21 11.98
N LYS A 6 9.56 7.70 13.01
CA LYS A 6 9.98 6.47 13.67
C LYS A 6 9.90 5.30 12.72
N ASP A 7 10.82 4.38 12.87
CA ASP A 7 10.78 3.12 12.14
C ASP A 7 9.52 2.35 12.54
N TYR A 8 8.57 2.27 11.62
CA TYR A 8 7.29 1.60 11.86
C TYR A 8 7.46 0.11 12.17
N LYS A 9 8.55 -0.50 11.73
CA LYS A 9 8.84 -1.92 11.99
C LYS A 9 9.08 -2.21 13.47
N ALA A 10 9.37 -1.19 14.27
CA ALA A 10 9.56 -1.34 15.69
C ALA A 10 8.24 -1.46 16.47
N TYR A 11 7.11 -1.12 15.87
CA TYR A 11 5.81 -1.16 16.55
C TYR A 11 5.21 -2.54 16.68
N ASP A 12 5.51 -3.44 15.75
CA ASP A 12 5.00 -4.81 15.77
C ASP A 12 6.03 -5.73 15.12
N ALA A 13 7.01 -6.14 15.92
CA ALA A 13 8.11 -6.94 15.42
C ALA A 13 7.64 -8.30 14.88
N ASP A 14 6.64 -8.91 15.51
CA ASP A 14 6.13 -10.21 15.07
C ASP A 14 5.49 -10.11 13.68
N LEU A 15 4.71 -9.06 13.44
CA LEU A 15 4.09 -8.83 12.14
C LEU A 15 5.16 -8.61 11.07
N TRP A 16 6.12 -7.73 11.32
CA TRP A 16 7.13 -7.38 10.32
C TRP A 16 8.11 -8.51 10.06
N ASN A 17 8.39 -9.35 11.07
CA ASN A 17 9.15 -10.57 10.86
C ASN A 17 8.40 -11.57 9.99
N ALA A 18 7.09 -11.69 10.18
CA ALA A 18 6.25 -12.55 9.35
C ALA A 18 6.21 -12.07 7.90
N ILE A 19 6.11 -10.74 7.69
CA ILE A 19 6.13 -10.15 6.35
C ILE A 19 7.47 -10.41 5.66
N ALA A 20 8.58 -10.29 6.39
CA ALA A 20 9.90 -10.58 5.85
C ALA A 20 10.03 -12.04 5.40
N LYS A 21 9.47 -12.96 6.18
CA LYS A 21 9.46 -14.39 5.82
C LYS A 21 8.61 -14.64 4.58
N GLU A 22 7.48 -13.95 4.43
CA GLU A 22 6.63 -14.09 3.26
C GLU A 22 7.33 -13.54 2.02
N GLU A 23 8.07 -12.43 2.15
CA GLU A 23 8.86 -11.89 1.05
C GLU A 23 9.90 -12.92 0.57
N GLU A 24 10.62 -13.54 1.50
CA GLU A 24 11.59 -14.58 1.18
C GLU A 24 10.91 -15.77 0.51
N ARG A 25 9.74 -16.20 1.00
CA ARG A 25 8.99 -17.30 0.42
C ARG A 25 8.60 -17.00 -1.02
N GLN A 26 8.11 -15.80 -1.29
CA GLN A 26 7.70 -15.41 -2.64
C GLN A 26 8.88 -15.32 -3.60
N GLN A 27 10.04 -14.88 -3.13
CA GLN A 27 11.25 -14.82 -3.96
C GLN A 27 11.78 -16.20 -4.33
N ASN A 28 11.60 -17.20 -3.47
CA ASN A 28 12.22 -18.50 -3.61
C ASN A 28 11.31 -19.58 -4.17
N ASN A 29 10.04 -19.27 -4.40
CA ASN A 29 9.05 -20.25 -4.89
C ASN A 29 8.45 -19.80 -6.21
N ILE A 30 8.12 -20.79 -7.05
CA ILE A 30 7.43 -20.56 -8.31
C ILE A 30 5.94 -20.42 -8.04
N GLU A 31 5.33 -19.37 -8.55
CA GLU A 31 3.90 -19.11 -8.40
C GLU A 31 3.13 -19.74 -9.58
N LEU A 32 2.26 -20.71 -9.27
CA LEU A 32 1.48 -21.42 -10.27
C LEU A 32 -0.03 -21.19 -10.13
N ILE A 33 -0.44 -20.34 -9.22
CA ILE A 33 -1.87 -20.03 -9.00
C ILE A 33 -2.28 -18.91 -9.94
N ALA A 34 -3.20 -19.21 -10.87
CA ALA A 34 -3.60 -18.27 -11.92
C ALA A 34 -4.28 -17.01 -11.40
N SER A 35 -4.86 -17.05 -10.20
CA SER A 35 -5.52 -15.89 -9.58
C SER A 35 -4.57 -14.94 -8.88
N GLU A 36 -3.31 -15.31 -8.73
CA GLU A 36 -2.32 -14.47 -8.08
C GLU A 36 -1.51 -13.67 -9.09
N ASN A 37 -1.08 -12.50 -8.69
CA ASN A 37 -0.30 -11.60 -9.53
C ASN A 37 0.85 -10.99 -8.73
N VAL A 38 2.02 -10.93 -9.34
CA VAL A 38 3.18 -10.28 -8.74
C VAL A 38 3.12 -8.80 -9.06
N VAL A 39 2.91 -8.00 -8.03
CA VAL A 39 2.75 -6.56 -8.15
C VAL A 39 4.11 -5.87 -8.08
N SER A 40 4.30 -4.80 -8.85
CA SER A 40 5.55 -4.02 -8.81
C SER A 40 5.73 -3.35 -7.46
N LYS A 41 7.01 -3.10 -7.11
CA LYS A 41 7.33 -2.38 -5.87
C LYS A 41 6.71 -0.99 -5.83
N ALA A 42 6.65 -0.31 -6.97
CA ALA A 42 6.08 1.04 -7.05
C ALA A 42 4.58 1.03 -6.72
N VAL A 43 3.84 0.06 -7.24
CA VAL A 43 2.41 -0.06 -6.96
C VAL A 43 2.17 -0.39 -5.49
N MET A 44 2.95 -1.32 -4.93
CA MET A 44 2.84 -1.64 -3.49
C MET A 44 3.16 -0.44 -2.61
N ALA A 45 4.16 0.35 -2.97
CA ALA A 45 4.52 1.55 -2.21
C ALA A 45 3.42 2.61 -2.27
N ALA A 46 2.81 2.80 -3.43
CA ALA A 46 1.70 3.75 -3.58
C ALA A 46 0.49 3.31 -2.76
N GLN A 47 0.17 2.03 -2.78
CA GLN A 47 -0.96 1.48 -2.03
C GLN A 47 -0.78 1.62 -0.52
N GLY A 48 0.45 1.45 -0.03
CA GLY A 48 0.79 1.61 1.38
C GLY A 48 1.15 3.03 1.78
N SER A 49 0.88 4.01 0.94
CA SER A 49 1.22 5.41 1.20
C SER A 49 0.10 6.14 1.95
N ILE A 50 0.32 7.43 2.19
CA ILE A 50 -0.65 8.30 2.86
C ILE A 50 -1.98 8.39 2.09
N LEU A 51 -2.01 8.00 0.83
CA LEU A 51 -3.24 7.93 0.04
C LEU A 51 -4.30 7.03 0.70
N THR A 52 -3.89 6.05 1.48
CA THR A 52 -4.81 5.15 2.19
C THR A 52 -5.70 5.89 3.19
N ASN A 53 -5.32 7.08 3.62
CA ASN A 53 -6.08 7.89 4.57
C ASN A 53 -7.19 8.70 3.90
N LYS A 54 -7.20 8.79 2.57
CA LYS A 54 -8.12 9.70 1.88
C LYS A 54 -9.28 8.97 1.23
N TYR A 55 -10.47 9.26 1.69
CA TYR A 55 -11.70 8.79 1.07
C TYR A 55 -12.03 9.70 -0.12
N ALA A 56 -12.23 9.11 -1.29
CA ALA A 56 -12.38 9.85 -2.54
C ALA A 56 -13.47 9.23 -3.42
N GLU A 57 -14.69 9.12 -2.87
CA GLU A 57 -15.83 8.58 -3.61
C GLU A 57 -16.19 9.50 -4.77
N GLY A 58 -16.45 8.90 -5.92
CA GLY A 58 -16.72 9.60 -7.17
C GLY A 58 -15.55 9.53 -8.14
N TYR A 59 -15.49 10.46 -9.05
CA TYR A 59 -14.45 10.54 -10.09
C TYR A 59 -13.81 11.93 -10.08
N PRO A 60 -12.64 12.11 -10.70
CA PRO A 60 -11.99 13.41 -10.76
C PRO A 60 -12.95 14.49 -11.26
N GLY A 61 -13.05 15.61 -10.52
CA GLY A 61 -13.96 16.69 -10.81
C GLY A 61 -15.42 16.45 -10.37
N ARG A 62 -15.74 15.24 -9.91
CA ARG A 62 -17.09 14.85 -9.48
C ARG A 62 -17.05 14.07 -8.19
N ARG A 63 -16.44 14.66 -7.15
CA ARG A 63 -16.28 14.02 -5.85
C ARG A 63 -17.42 14.38 -4.90
N TYR A 64 -17.71 13.45 -4.01
CA TYR A 64 -18.68 13.68 -2.92
C TYR A 64 -18.05 14.37 -1.72
N TYR A 65 -16.72 14.34 -1.61
CA TYR A 65 -15.98 14.91 -0.48
C TYR A 65 -14.88 15.84 -0.97
N GLY A 66 -14.48 16.80 -0.11
CA GLY A 66 -13.41 17.73 -0.41
C GLY A 66 -12.02 17.16 -0.18
N GLY A 67 -11.00 17.95 -0.49
CA GLY A 67 -9.60 17.58 -0.24
C GLY A 67 -9.06 16.52 -1.20
N THR A 68 -9.59 16.46 -2.41
CA THR A 68 -9.26 15.42 -3.39
C THR A 68 -8.40 15.90 -4.56
N ASP A 69 -7.90 17.13 -4.50
CA ASP A 69 -7.15 17.72 -5.62
C ASP A 69 -5.96 16.87 -6.04
N VAL A 70 -5.20 16.36 -5.06
CA VAL A 70 -4.02 15.54 -5.32
C VAL A 70 -4.42 14.12 -5.73
N VAL A 71 -5.46 13.57 -5.10
CA VAL A 71 -5.99 12.25 -5.46
C VAL A 71 -6.47 12.24 -6.91
N ASP A 72 -7.08 13.33 -7.36
CA ASP A 72 -7.53 13.47 -8.74
C ASP A 72 -6.35 13.37 -9.73
N VAL A 73 -5.18 13.90 -9.35
CA VAL A 73 -3.97 13.77 -10.17
C VAL A 73 -3.50 12.32 -10.24
N VAL A 74 -3.60 11.59 -9.13
CA VAL A 74 -3.19 10.17 -9.07
C VAL A 74 -4.10 9.30 -9.93
N GLU A 75 -5.39 9.57 -9.93
CA GLU A 75 -6.36 8.82 -10.73
C GLU A 75 -6.28 9.23 -12.20
#